data_60e3a1c8dee2b1256a986b089b2d2d0c
#
_entry.id   60e3a1c8dee2b1256a986b089b2d2d0c
#
_cell.length_a   1.000
_cell.length_b   1.000
_cell.length_c   1.000
_cell.angle_alpha   90.00
_cell.angle_beta   90.00
_cell.angle_gamma   90.00
#
_symmetry.space_group_name_H-M   'P 1'
#
loop_
_entity.id
_entity.type
_entity.pdbx_description
1 polymer ?
#
loop_
_entity_poly.entity_id
_entity_poly.type
_entity_poly.pdbx_seq_one_letter_code
_entity_poly.pdbx_strand_id
1 'polypeptide(L)' 'MTTALSEPLTPENYVRTANAIDRDGVFTKDYTRCIDGKVTVVGLRIGERPNHVVAFFGDTIVRREDGTYTVDRAASGGA' A
#
# COMPACT_ATOMS: atom_id res chain seq x y z
N MET A 1 16.98 -6.39 -7.73
CA MET A 1 15.85 -7.26 -8.05
C MET A 1 14.57 -6.72 -7.44
N THR A 2 13.49 -6.72 -8.17
CA THR A 2 12.21 -6.24 -7.69
C THR A 2 11.46 -7.35 -6.97
N THR A 3 10.89 -7.04 -5.80
CA THR A 3 10.20 -8.05 -5.01
C THR A 3 8.78 -7.61 -4.70
N ALA A 4 7.82 -8.42 -5.10
CA ALA A 4 6.44 -8.21 -4.68
C ALA A 4 6.30 -8.60 -3.21
N LEU A 5 5.51 -7.83 -2.46
CA LEU A 5 5.25 -8.18 -1.08
C LEU A 5 4.12 -9.19 -1.04
N SER A 6 4.51 -10.40 -1.28
CA SER A 6 3.76 -11.64 -1.24
C SER A 6 2.35 -11.64 -1.83
N GLU A 7 1.45 -10.80 -1.46
CA GLU A 7 0.05 -10.87 -1.87
C GLU A 7 -0.58 -9.50 -1.97
N PRO A 8 -1.70 -9.36 -2.67
CA PRO A 8 -2.40 -8.08 -2.74
C PRO A 8 -2.76 -7.55 -1.36
N LEU A 9 -2.78 -6.24 -1.23
CA LEU A 9 -3.16 -5.58 0.02
C LEU A 9 -4.64 -5.84 0.31
N THR A 10 -4.94 -6.22 1.55
CA THR A 10 -6.31 -6.52 1.98
C THR A 10 -6.58 -5.90 3.33
N PRO A 11 -7.85 -5.79 3.74
CA PRO A 11 -8.17 -5.34 5.10
C PRO A 11 -7.55 -6.24 6.19
N GLU A 12 -7.30 -7.50 5.87
CA GLU A 12 -6.73 -8.44 6.84
C GLU A 12 -5.22 -8.31 6.99
N ASN A 13 -4.52 -7.88 5.94
CA ASN A 13 -3.06 -7.87 5.96
C ASN A 13 -2.41 -6.50 5.97
N TYR A 14 -3.19 -5.41 5.85
CA TYR A 14 -2.57 -4.09 5.65
C TYR A 14 -1.73 -3.63 6.85
N VAL A 15 -2.13 -3.97 8.06
CA VAL A 15 -1.37 -3.61 9.27
C VAL A 15 -0.02 -4.33 9.27
N ARG A 16 -0.02 -5.61 8.98
CA ARG A 16 1.20 -6.41 8.90
C ARG A 16 2.12 -5.89 7.81
N THR A 17 1.56 -5.53 6.67
CA THR A 17 2.31 -4.97 5.54
C THR A 17 2.92 -3.62 5.90
N ALA A 18 2.14 -2.75 6.55
CA ALA A 18 2.64 -1.46 7.00
C ALA A 18 3.79 -1.61 7.98
N ASN A 19 3.68 -2.55 8.92
CA ASN A 19 4.75 -2.80 9.88
C ASN A 19 6.03 -3.29 9.20
N ALA A 20 5.91 -4.13 8.18
CA ALA A 20 7.06 -4.61 7.44
C ALA A 20 7.77 -3.46 6.69
N ILE A 21 7.01 -2.57 6.09
CA ILE A 21 7.55 -1.41 5.39
C ILE A 21 8.20 -0.44 6.38
N ASP A 22 7.58 -0.22 7.53
CA ASP A 22 8.14 0.64 8.57
C ASP A 22 9.48 0.12 9.06
N ARG A 23 9.62 -1.19 9.16
CA ARG A 23 10.91 -1.79 9.57
C ARG A 23 12.02 -1.54 8.57
N ASP A 24 11.68 -1.31 7.32
CA ASP A 24 12.66 -0.92 6.30
C ASP A 24 12.96 0.58 6.33
N GLY A 25 12.39 1.31 7.27
CA GLY A 25 12.63 2.74 7.43
C GLY A 25 11.78 3.62 6.55
N VAL A 26 10.73 3.09 5.96
CA VAL A 26 9.84 3.85 5.09
C VAL A 26 8.54 4.16 5.82
N PHE A 27 8.14 5.42 5.82
CA PHE A 27 6.93 5.87 6.51
C PHE A 27 5.68 5.32 5.83
N THR A 28 4.72 4.87 6.63
CA THR A 28 3.41 4.46 6.12
C THR A 28 2.30 5.10 6.92
N LYS A 29 1.16 5.25 6.31
CA LYS A 29 -0.03 5.76 6.98
C LYS A 29 -1.27 5.17 6.32
N ASP A 30 -2.30 4.91 7.11
CA ASP A 30 -3.57 4.44 6.57
C ASP A 30 -4.14 5.48 5.62
N TYR A 31 -4.60 5.04 4.46
CA TYR A 31 -5.29 5.91 3.51
C TYR A 31 -6.79 5.70 3.70
N THR A 32 -7.49 6.77 4.05
CA THR A 32 -8.89 6.67 4.43
C THR A 32 -9.78 7.50 3.53
N ARG A 33 -11.05 7.13 3.48
CA ARG A 33 -12.10 7.89 2.83
C ARG A 33 -13.31 7.95 3.72
N CYS A 34 -14.13 8.97 3.53
CA CYS A 34 -15.42 9.03 4.18
C CYS A 34 -16.43 8.32 3.28
N ILE A 35 -16.96 7.20 3.75
CA ILE A 35 -17.94 6.39 3.02
C ILE A 35 -19.18 6.31 3.89
N ASP A 36 -20.31 6.78 3.36
CA ASP A 36 -21.58 6.80 4.10
C ASP A 36 -21.44 7.44 5.50
N GLY A 37 -20.70 8.55 5.56
CA GLY A 37 -20.49 9.28 6.79
C GLY A 37 -19.48 8.66 7.75
N LYS A 38 -18.81 7.58 7.35
CA LYS A 38 -17.81 6.92 8.21
C LYS A 38 -16.43 6.99 7.60
N VAL A 39 -15.43 7.27 8.42
CA VAL A 39 -14.04 7.20 8.00
C VAL A 39 -13.65 5.74 7.86
N THR A 40 -13.27 5.34 6.65
CA THR A 40 -12.98 3.94 6.33
C THR A 40 -11.60 3.82 5.71
N VAL A 41 -10.81 2.86 6.19
CA VAL A 41 -9.52 2.58 5.58
C VAL A 41 -9.75 1.90 4.24
N VAL A 42 -9.17 2.43 3.17
CA VAL A 42 -9.32 1.87 1.83
C VAL A 42 -7.98 1.49 1.22
N GLY A 43 -6.88 1.75 1.90
CA GLY A 43 -5.56 1.43 1.40
C GLY A 43 -4.47 1.89 2.34
N LEU A 44 -3.26 2.00 1.79
CA LEU A 44 -2.07 2.36 2.56
C LEU A 44 -1.24 3.36 1.77
N ARG A 45 -0.89 4.48 2.41
CA ARG A 45 0.04 5.44 1.81
C ARG A 45 1.46 5.05 2.23
N ILE A 46 2.38 5.00 1.27
CA ILE A 46 3.76 4.59 1.50
C ILE A 46 4.68 5.72 1.10
N GLY A 47 5.53 6.13 2.01
CA GLY A 47 6.48 7.22 1.80
C GLY A 47 5.92 8.57 2.19
N GLU A 48 6.77 9.59 2.11
CA GLU A 48 6.39 10.95 2.46
C GLU A 48 6.21 11.81 1.22
N ARG A 49 5.35 12.81 1.31
CA ARG A 49 5.17 13.74 0.21
C ARG A 49 6.49 14.39 -0.17
N PRO A 50 6.70 14.71 -1.43
CA PRO A 50 5.77 14.53 -2.57
C PRO A 50 5.89 13.17 -3.24
N ASN A 51 6.80 12.31 -2.80
CA ASN A 51 7.13 11.06 -3.49
C ASN A 51 6.37 9.84 -2.98
N HIS A 52 5.32 10.05 -2.22
CA HIS A 52 4.53 8.94 -1.69
C HIS A 52 3.76 8.22 -2.81
N VAL A 53 3.43 6.96 -2.54
CA VAL A 53 2.52 6.17 -3.39
C VAL A 53 1.38 5.66 -2.53
N VAL A 54 0.26 5.37 -3.16
CA VAL A 54 -0.92 4.85 -2.46
C VAL A 54 -1.31 3.52 -3.08
N ALA A 55 -1.40 2.50 -2.23
CA ALA A 55 -1.91 1.18 -2.61
C ALA A 55 -3.32 1.03 -2.06
N PHE A 56 -4.30 0.80 -2.92
CA PHE A 56 -5.65 0.49 -2.47
C PHE A 56 -5.77 -1.01 -2.23
N PHE A 57 -6.76 -1.42 -1.47
CA PHE A 57 -7.00 -2.85 -1.29
C PHE A 57 -7.20 -3.51 -2.66
N GLY A 58 -6.51 -4.62 -2.88
CA GLY A 58 -6.45 -5.30 -4.16
C GLY A 58 -5.18 -5.03 -4.95
N ASP A 59 -4.51 -3.90 -4.69
CA ASP A 59 -3.25 -3.58 -5.37
C ASP A 59 -2.10 -4.34 -4.70
N THR A 60 -1.04 -4.62 -5.45
CA THR A 60 0.15 -5.27 -4.92
C THR A 60 1.28 -4.26 -4.76
N ILE A 61 1.86 -4.22 -3.57
CA ILE A 61 3.00 -3.34 -3.29
C ILE A 61 4.29 -4.06 -3.73
N VAL A 62 5.14 -3.35 -4.44
CA VAL A 62 6.39 -3.90 -4.97
C VAL A 62 7.56 -3.10 -4.42
N ARG A 63 8.54 -3.79 -3.81
CA ARG A 63 9.77 -3.17 -3.33
C ARG A 63 10.82 -3.27 -4.44
N ARG A 64 11.39 -2.14 -4.80
CA ARG A 64 12.40 -2.09 -5.85
C ARG A 64 13.79 -2.30 -5.27
N GLU A 65 14.78 -2.55 -6.17
CA GLU A 65 16.16 -2.79 -5.74
C GLU A 65 16.76 -1.63 -4.97
N ASP A 66 16.36 -0.41 -5.31
CA ASP A 66 16.88 0.79 -4.64
C ASP A 66 16.19 1.08 -3.31
N GLY A 67 15.30 0.21 -2.86
CA GLY A 67 14.59 0.39 -1.60
C GLY A 67 13.31 1.22 -1.70
N THR A 68 12.97 1.69 -2.89
CA THR A 68 11.70 2.41 -3.07
C THR A 68 10.56 1.43 -3.29
N TYR A 69 9.34 1.94 -3.16
CA TYR A 69 8.15 1.13 -3.34
C TYR A 69 7.31 1.65 -4.48
N THR A 70 6.73 0.74 -5.23
CA THR A 70 5.75 1.06 -6.27
C THR A 70 4.53 0.19 -6.06
N VAL A 71 3.47 0.48 -6.80
CA VAL A 71 2.21 -0.23 -6.66
C VAL A 71 1.77 -0.74 -8.02
N ASP A 72 1.52 -2.06 -8.08
CA ASP A 72 0.89 -2.67 -9.24
C ASP A 72 -0.61 -2.66 -9.00
N ARG A 73 -1.36 -1.97 -9.85
CA ARG A 73 -2.81 -1.90 -9.70
C ARG A 73 -3.44 -3.26 -9.91
N ALA A 74 -4.50 -3.52 -9.16
CA ALA A 74 -5.28 -4.72 -9.39
C ALA A 74 -5.69 -4.74 -10.86
N ALA A 75 -5.53 -5.88 -11.46
CA ALA A 75 -5.95 -6.07 -12.82
C ALA A 75 -7.40 -5.78 -12.85
N SER A 76 -7.81 -4.83 -13.42
CA SER A 76 -9.00 -4.33 -13.30
C SER A 76 -9.96 -4.99 -13.49
N GLY A 77 -9.59 -5.61 -13.14
CA GLY A 77 -10.42 -5.92 -13.15
C GLY A 77 -11.35 -5.34 -13.69
N GLY A 78 -11.25 -4.94 -13.71
CA GLY A 78 -12.06 -4.58 -14.08
C GLY A 78 -12.50 -4.30 -14.70
N ALA A 79 -11.98 -4.38 -14.74
CA ALA A 79 -12.51 -3.89 -15.43
C ALA A 79 -13.07 -4.02 -15.78
#